data_687938aebafc8e3ccda0ac5d2527031b
#
_entry.id   687938aebafc8e3ccda0ac5d2527031b
#
_cell.length_a   1.000
_cell.length_b   1.000
_cell.length_c   1.000
_cell.angle_alpha   90.00
_cell.angle_beta   90.00
_cell.angle_gamma   90.00
#
_symmetry.space_group_name_H-M   'P 1'
#
loop_
_entity.id
_entity.type
_entity.pdbx_description
1 polymer ?
#
loop_
_entity_poly.entity_id
_entity_poly.type
_entity_poly.pdbx_seq_one_letter_code
_entity_poly.pdbx_strand_id
1 'polypeptide(L)'
;NALVEKFINDEDKKVFEKNMLFATLETYVRNIKLDNNKSFLLSDTVGFVGDLPHSLVKAFRSTLEEVCDADLLLHVIDISNPNYENHINVTNETLNQIGADNIPVIYVYNKVDLMELDTFNIEGMLVSAKKYIGIEELLESICKNIFMDYIKCKVMVPYKDGKMTSYIIDSSTVLETEYTNEGTLFSIECSKEDYVKYQSYII
;
A
#
# COMPACT_ATOMS: atom_id res chain seq x y z
N ASN A 1 10.21 5.45 4.85
CA ASN A 1 9.99 6.39 5.98
C ASN A 1 8.99 7.51 5.66
N ALA A 2 9.04 8.21 4.49
CA ALA A 2 8.16 9.35 4.19
C ALA A 2 6.66 9.02 4.27
N LEU A 3 6.20 7.86 3.74
CA LEU A 3 4.82 7.39 3.90
C LEU A 3 4.49 7.08 5.37
N VAL A 4 5.43 6.46 6.08
CA VAL A 4 5.27 6.07 7.48
C VAL A 4 5.23 7.29 8.40
N GLU A 5 6.13 8.26 8.21
CA GLU A 5 6.20 9.49 9.03
C GLU A 5 4.93 10.33 8.96
N LYS A 6 4.22 10.29 7.83
CA LYS A 6 2.97 11.02 7.66
C LYS A 6 1.80 10.42 8.45
N PHE A 7 1.80 9.11 8.73
CA PHE A 7 0.67 8.38 9.32
C PHE A 7 0.95 7.75 10.68
N ILE A 8 2.21 7.67 11.11
CA ILE A 8 2.59 7.10 12.41
C ILE A 8 3.26 8.20 13.23
N ASN A 9 2.52 8.79 14.17
CA ASN A 9 3.03 9.76 15.16
C ASN A 9 3.96 9.14 16.21
N ASP A 10 4.53 7.97 16.00
CA ASP A 10 5.35 7.23 16.97
C ASP A 10 6.83 7.43 16.60
N GLU A 11 7.49 8.36 17.28
CA GLU A 11 8.92 8.68 17.07
C GLU A 11 9.85 7.48 17.36
N ASP A 12 9.37 6.47 18.08
CA ASP A 12 10.17 5.33 18.54
C ASP A 12 10.44 4.26 17.47
N LYS A 13 9.92 4.42 16.22
CA LYS A 13 10.05 3.41 15.14
C LYS A 13 10.68 3.93 13.86
N LYS A 14 11.52 4.96 13.94
CA LYS A 14 12.32 5.40 12.79
C LYS A 14 13.36 4.33 12.43
N VAL A 15 13.19 3.71 11.26
CA VAL A 15 14.24 2.86 10.69
C VAL A 15 15.42 3.76 10.31
N PHE A 16 16.63 3.39 10.72
CA PHE A 16 17.86 4.10 10.36
C PHE A 16 17.99 4.16 8.84
N GLU A 17 17.87 5.35 8.27
CA GLU A 17 18.25 5.62 6.89
C GLU A 17 19.77 5.52 6.78
N LYS A 18 20.26 4.44 6.20
CA LYS A 18 21.65 4.34 5.76
C LYS A 18 21.65 4.20 4.24
N ASN A 19 22.45 5.01 3.57
CA ASN A 19 22.87 4.84 2.18
C ASN A 19 23.76 3.59 2.05
N MET A 20 23.25 2.43 2.44
CA MET A 20 23.97 1.16 2.37
C MET A 20 23.13 0.16 1.60
N LEU A 21 23.72 -0.43 0.57
CA LEU A 21 23.21 -1.64 -0.06
C LEU A 21 23.03 -2.70 1.02
N PHE A 22 21.84 -3.36 1.04
CA PHE A 22 21.49 -4.38 2.05
C PHE A 22 21.34 -3.86 3.50
N ALA A 23 20.83 -2.64 3.69
CA ALA A 23 20.57 -2.11 5.03
C ALA A 23 19.50 -2.91 5.81
N THR A 24 18.62 -3.63 5.11
CA THR A 24 17.56 -4.49 5.68
C THR A 24 17.78 -5.93 5.26
N LEU A 25 18.11 -6.80 6.20
CA LEU A 25 18.10 -8.27 6.04
C LEU A 25 16.79 -8.88 6.54
N GLU A 26 16.03 -8.11 7.32
CA GLU A 26 14.72 -8.50 7.89
C GLU A 26 13.63 -7.63 7.25
N THR A 27 12.52 -8.25 6.87
CA THR A 27 11.35 -7.56 6.37
C THR A 27 10.65 -6.81 7.50
N TYR A 28 10.41 -5.52 7.32
CA TYR A 28 9.67 -4.72 8.29
C TYR A 28 8.26 -4.47 7.79
N VAL A 29 7.28 -5.12 8.45
CA VAL A 29 5.85 -4.93 8.15
C VAL A 29 5.27 -3.88 9.08
N ARG A 30 4.53 -2.92 8.52
CA ARG A 30 3.87 -1.84 9.25
C ARG A 30 2.42 -1.71 8.85
N ASN A 31 1.54 -1.56 9.83
CA ASN A 31 0.13 -1.28 9.59
C ASN A 31 -0.07 0.23 9.42
N ILE A 32 -0.47 0.65 8.23
CA ILE A 32 -0.83 2.03 7.90
C ILE A 32 -2.34 2.18 8.07
N LYS A 33 -2.75 2.97 9.06
CA LYS A 33 -4.15 3.28 9.32
C LYS A 33 -4.53 4.59 8.66
N LEU A 34 -5.66 4.60 7.98
CA LEU A 34 -6.25 5.78 7.34
C LEU A 34 -7.42 6.30 8.18
N ASP A 35 -7.77 7.58 8.00
CA ASP A 35 -8.81 8.25 8.81
C ASP A 35 -10.23 7.66 8.64
N ASN A 36 -10.45 6.80 7.65
CA ASN A 36 -11.75 6.25 7.29
C ASN A 36 -11.91 4.76 7.62
N ASN A 37 -11.30 4.27 8.69
CA ASN A 37 -11.26 2.87 9.14
C ASN A 37 -10.64 1.88 8.12
N LYS A 38 -10.02 2.39 7.06
CA LYS A 38 -9.22 1.58 6.16
C LYS A 38 -7.80 1.44 6.69
N SER A 39 -7.19 0.30 6.45
CA SER A 39 -5.78 0.09 6.76
C SER A 39 -5.16 -0.89 5.78
N PHE A 40 -3.86 -0.80 5.60
CA PHE A 40 -3.09 -1.75 4.81
C PHE A 40 -1.74 -2.03 5.45
N LEU A 41 -1.15 -3.17 5.12
CA LEU A 41 0.18 -3.53 5.55
C LEU A 41 1.20 -3.03 4.52
N LEU A 42 2.18 -2.26 4.97
CA LEU A 42 3.32 -1.84 4.17
C LEU A 42 4.54 -2.64 4.60
N SER A 43 5.07 -3.46 3.69
CA SER A 43 6.27 -4.26 3.91
C SER A 43 7.46 -3.61 3.20
N ASP A 44 8.55 -3.38 3.94
CA ASP A 44 9.83 -2.92 3.38
C ASP A 44 10.68 -4.16 3.08
N THR A 45 11.02 -4.36 1.80
CA THR A 45 11.75 -5.52 1.31
C THR A 45 13.19 -5.17 0.95
N VAL A 46 14.01 -6.18 0.74
CA VAL A 46 15.40 -6.00 0.27
C VAL A 46 15.40 -5.42 -1.14
N GLY A 47 16.19 -4.35 -1.36
CA GLY A 47 16.34 -3.75 -2.69
C GLY A 47 17.01 -4.71 -3.68
N PHE A 48 16.48 -4.77 -4.90
CA PHE A 48 17.12 -5.49 -5.99
C PHE A 48 18.32 -4.71 -6.48
N VAL A 49 19.49 -5.34 -6.46
CA VAL A 49 20.75 -4.76 -7.02
C VAL A 49 21.07 -5.53 -8.29
N GLY A 50 21.30 -4.81 -9.38
CA GLY A 50 21.82 -5.40 -10.60
C GLY A 50 23.10 -6.17 -10.28
N ASP A 51 23.24 -7.42 -10.71
CA ASP A 51 24.29 -8.38 -10.36
C ASP A 51 24.11 -9.12 -9.01
N LEU A 52 22.86 -9.44 -8.62
CA LEU A 52 22.66 -10.42 -7.54
C LEU A 52 23.20 -11.79 -7.99
N PRO A 53 24.28 -12.31 -7.36
CA PRO A 53 24.75 -13.65 -7.66
C PRO A 53 23.63 -14.66 -7.45
N HIS A 54 23.49 -15.67 -8.31
CA HIS A 54 22.46 -16.73 -8.18
C HIS A 54 22.45 -17.41 -6.81
N SER A 55 23.58 -17.39 -6.09
CA SER A 55 23.66 -17.88 -4.71
C SER A 55 22.92 -17.00 -3.71
N LEU A 56 22.88 -15.68 -3.92
CA LEU A 56 22.15 -14.73 -3.08
C LEU A 56 20.63 -14.77 -3.38
N VAL A 57 20.21 -14.98 -4.61
CA VAL A 57 18.80 -15.19 -4.96
C VAL A 57 18.22 -16.37 -4.16
N LYS A 58 18.99 -17.45 -3.96
CA LYS A 58 18.55 -18.56 -3.12
C LYS A 58 18.47 -18.23 -1.63
N ALA A 59 19.37 -17.35 -1.13
CA ALA A 59 19.36 -16.92 0.27
C ALA A 59 18.21 -15.94 0.57
N PHE A 60 17.81 -15.14 -0.43
CA PHE A 60 16.69 -14.20 -0.31
C PHE A 60 15.33 -14.79 -0.71
N ARG A 61 15.28 -16.07 -1.06
CA ARG A 61 14.06 -16.70 -1.57
C ARG A 61 12.87 -16.56 -0.60
N SER A 62 13.10 -16.71 0.71
CA SER A 62 12.04 -16.54 1.73
C SER A 62 11.52 -15.09 1.79
N THR A 63 12.40 -14.11 1.64
CA THR A 63 12.03 -12.68 1.60
C THR A 63 11.32 -12.33 0.28
N LEU A 64 11.68 -13.01 -0.81
CA LEU A 64 11.05 -12.86 -2.12
C LEU A 64 9.68 -13.55 -2.19
N GLU A 65 9.46 -14.61 -1.41
CA GLU A 65 8.16 -15.29 -1.28
C GLU A 65 7.10 -14.33 -0.71
N GLU A 66 7.48 -13.41 0.21
CA GLU A 66 6.56 -12.37 0.71
C GLU A 66 6.11 -11.39 -0.38
N VAL A 67 6.91 -11.17 -1.41
CA VAL A 67 6.54 -10.33 -2.56
C VAL A 67 5.40 -10.98 -3.34
N CYS A 68 5.39 -12.32 -3.45
CA CYS A 68 4.35 -13.06 -4.16
C CYS A 68 2.98 -13.03 -3.45
N ASP A 69 2.96 -12.75 -2.15
CA ASP A 69 1.74 -12.66 -1.34
C ASP A 69 1.18 -11.22 -1.28
N ALA A 70 1.83 -10.26 -1.95
CA ALA A 70 1.39 -8.87 -1.95
C ALA A 70 0.22 -8.63 -2.91
N ASP A 71 -0.72 -7.76 -2.52
CA ASP A 71 -1.81 -7.29 -3.38
C ASP A 71 -1.36 -6.20 -4.35
N LEU A 72 -0.29 -5.47 -4.01
CA LEU A 72 0.26 -4.35 -4.79
C LEU A 72 1.76 -4.21 -4.54
N LEU A 73 2.53 -3.98 -5.59
CA LEU A 73 3.95 -3.68 -5.49
C LEU A 73 4.23 -2.20 -5.75
N LEU A 74 5.09 -1.61 -4.92
CA LEU A 74 5.66 -0.29 -5.15
C LEU A 74 7.10 -0.46 -5.65
N HIS A 75 7.33 -0.26 -6.94
CA HIS A 75 8.68 -0.31 -7.51
C HIS A 75 9.34 1.06 -7.39
N VAL A 76 10.14 1.25 -6.34
CA VAL A 76 10.81 2.52 -6.04
C VAL A 76 12.11 2.63 -6.81
N ILE A 77 12.21 3.66 -7.66
CA ILE A 77 13.29 3.88 -8.63
C ILE A 77 14.03 5.18 -8.28
N ASP A 78 15.33 5.14 -8.22
CA ASP A 78 16.15 6.34 -8.13
C ASP A 78 16.32 6.96 -9.51
N ILE A 79 15.49 7.97 -9.84
CA ILE A 79 15.52 8.61 -11.16
C ILE A 79 16.79 9.43 -11.40
N SER A 80 17.52 9.80 -10.35
CA SER A 80 18.80 10.51 -10.48
C SER A 80 19.94 9.61 -10.96
N ASN A 81 19.74 8.30 -10.95
CA ASN A 81 20.73 7.34 -11.46
C ASN A 81 20.60 7.23 -12.99
N PRO A 82 21.65 7.50 -13.78
CA PRO A 82 21.58 7.41 -15.24
C PRO A 82 21.26 6.00 -15.78
N ASN A 83 21.41 4.96 -14.96
CA ASN A 83 21.10 3.57 -15.31
C ASN A 83 19.72 3.08 -14.79
N TYR A 84 18.82 4.00 -14.39
CA TYR A 84 17.55 3.63 -13.76
C TYR A 84 16.68 2.70 -14.62
N GLU A 85 16.70 2.86 -15.95
CA GLU A 85 15.94 2.00 -16.87
C GLU A 85 16.44 0.55 -16.84
N ASN A 86 17.76 0.36 -16.76
CA ASN A 86 18.33 -0.98 -16.61
C ASN A 86 17.94 -1.62 -15.27
N HIS A 87 17.89 -0.83 -14.19
CA HIS A 87 17.42 -1.32 -12.88
C HIS A 87 15.95 -1.75 -12.93
N ILE A 88 15.08 -1.02 -13.65
CA ILE A 88 13.69 -1.40 -13.88
C ILE A 88 13.63 -2.77 -14.56
N ASN A 89 14.38 -2.96 -15.64
CA ASN A 89 14.38 -4.21 -16.40
C ASN A 89 14.83 -5.40 -15.54
N VAL A 90 15.93 -5.25 -14.79
CA VAL A 90 16.45 -6.29 -13.89
C VAL A 90 15.42 -6.65 -12.81
N THR A 91 14.75 -5.65 -12.23
CA THR A 91 13.70 -5.90 -11.23
C THR A 91 12.52 -6.64 -11.84
N ASN A 92 12.05 -6.23 -13.02
CA ASN A 92 10.93 -6.88 -13.71
C ASN A 92 11.27 -8.33 -14.11
N GLU A 93 12.50 -8.59 -14.59
CA GLU A 93 12.96 -9.95 -14.86
C GLU A 93 12.99 -10.81 -13.58
N THR A 94 13.40 -10.23 -12.45
CA THR A 94 13.42 -10.92 -11.17
C THR A 94 12.00 -11.23 -10.68
N LEU A 95 11.06 -10.27 -10.77
CA LEU A 95 9.64 -10.48 -10.43
C LEU A 95 9.04 -11.62 -11.27
N ASN A 96 9.35 -11.65 -12.56
CA ASN A 96 8.91 -12.73 -13.44
C ASN A 96 9.49 -14.11 -13.00
N GLN A 97 10.79 -14.16 -12.67
CA GLN A 97 11.45 -15.41 -12.23
C GLN A 97 10.88 -15.98 -10.92
N ILE A 98 10.34 -15.14 -10.04
CA ILE A 98 9.70 -15.57 -8.79
C ILE A 98 8.19 -15.79 -8.93
N GLY A 99 7.60 -15.50 -10.10
CA GLY A 99 6.16 -15.67 -10.37
C GLY A 99 5.28 -14.53 -9.85
N ALA A 100 5.85 -13.34 -9.63
CA ALA A 100 5.15 -12.14 -9.15
C ALA A 100 4.74 -11.18 -10.29
N ASP A 101 4.82 -11.60 -11.54
CA ASP A 101 4.54 -10.83 -12.75
C ASP A 101 3.06 -10.45 -12.91
N ASN A 102 2.15 -11.15 -12.24
CA ASN A 102 0.72 -10.87 -12.26
C ASN A 102 0.26 -9.86 -11.18
N ILE A 103 1.15 -9.45 -10.29
CA ILE A 103 0.81 -8.51 -9.21
C ILE A 103 0.84 -7.08 -9.79
N PRO A 104 -0.16 -6.24 -9.51
CA PRO A 104 -0.15 -4.83 -9.93
C PRO A 104 1.08 -4.10 -9.41
N VAL A 105 1.72 -3.27 -10.25
CA VAL A 105 2.91 -2.50 -9.89
C VAL A 105 2.65 -1.02 -10.08
N ILE A 106 2.97 -0.21 -9.07
CA ILE A 106 3.09 1.25 -9.20
C ILE A 106 4.58 1.58 -9.28
N TYR A 107 5.01 2.18 -10.40
CA TYR A 107 6.35 2.71 -10.56
C TYR A 107 6.48 4.04 -9.85
N VAL A 108 7.40 4.14 -8.89
CA VAL A 108 7.62 5.32 -8.03
C VAL A 108 9.01 5.88 -8.29
N TYR A 109 9.09 6.91 -9.10
CA TYR A 109 10.34 7.59 -9.45
C TYR A 109 10.71 8.59 -8.35
N ASN A 110 11.62 8.17 -7.47
CA ASN A 110 12.06 8.95 -6.31
C ASN A 110 13.27 9.81 -6.64
N LYS A 111 13.50 10.82 -5.80
CA LYS A 111 14.60 11.81 -5.87
C LYS A 111 14.42 12.83 -7.02
N VAL A 112 13.17 13.14 -7.38
CA VAL A 112 12.88 14.16 -8.41
C VAL A 112 13.42 15.55 -8.06
N ASP A 113 13.70 15.81 -6.78
CA ASP A 113 14.34 17.04 -6.30
C ASP A 113 15.80 17.22 -6.78
N LEU A 114 16.42 16.19 -7.35
CA LEU A 114 17.76 16.22 -7.93
C LEU A 114 17.75 16.38 -9.45
N MET A 115 16.57 16.47 -10.07
CA MET A 115 16.39 16.50 -11.52
C MET A 115 15.80 17.83 -11.98
N GLU A 116 16.13 18.25 -13.20
CA GLU A 116 15.44 19.35 -13.89
C GLU A 116 14.15 18.80 -14.53
N LEU A 117 12.99 19.25 -14.04
CA LEU A 117 11.68 18.63 -14.32
C LEU A 117 11.12 18.88 -15.73
N ASP A 118 11.81 19.61 -16.60
CA ASP A 118 11.21 20.12 -17.85
C ASP A 118 10.99 19.08 -18.98
N THR A 119 11.31 17.79 -18.78
CA THR A 119 11.38 16.84 -19.90
C THR A 119 10.83 15.42 -19.67
N PHE A 120 10.15 15.13 -18.55
CA PHE A 120 9.77 13.75 -18.28
C PHE A 120 8.36 13.39 -18.77
N ASN A 121 8.29 12.66 -19.88
CA ASN A 121 7.11 11.89 -20.24
C ASN A 121 7.25 10.47 -19.68
N ILE A 122 7.19 10.34 -18.34
CA ILE A 122 7.36 9.07 -17.63
C ILE A 122 5.99 8.60 -17.13
N GLU A 123 5.65 7.38 -17.46
CA GLU A 123 4.46 6.71 -16.92
C GLU A 123 4.78 6.17 -15.51
N GLY A 124 4.23 6.84 -14.49
CA GLY A 124 4.45 6.51 -13.08
C GLY A 124 4.34 7.72 -12.14
N MET A 125 4.63 7.49 -10.87
CA MET A 125 4.51 8.50 -9.82
C MET A 125 5.87 9.18 -9.58
N LEU A 126 5.93 10.50 -9.76
CA LEU A 126 7.12 11.30 -9.49
C LEU A 126 7.12 11.76 -8.03
N VAL A 127 8.14 11.37 -7.24
CA VAL A 127 8.18 11.69 -5.81
C VAL A 127 9.57 12.17 -5.37
N SER A 128 9.59 12.95 -4.29
CA SER A 128 10.78 13.13 -3.47
C SER A 128 10.45 12.78 -2.03
N ALA A 129 10.89 11.62 -1.56
CA ALA A 129 10.71 11.21 -0.17
C ALA A 129 11.38 12.22 0.79
N LYS A 130 12.53 12.80 0.40
CA LYS A 130 13.28 13.79 1.19
C LYS A 130 12.55 15.14 1.30
N LYS A 131 11.84 15.56 0.25
CA LYS A 131 11.13 16.85 0.17
C LYS A 131 9.62 16.70 0.37
N TYR A 132 9.12 15.49 0.57
CA TYR A 132 7.69 15.18 0.68
C TYR A 132 6.87 15.57 -0.56
N ILE A 133 7.48 15.61 -1.76
CA ILE A 133 6.80 15.91 -3.02
C ILE A 133 6.15 14.62 -3.54
N GLY A 134 4.89 14.70 -4.00
CA GLY A 134 4.16 13.59 -4.63
C GLY A 134 3.77 12.45 -3.69
N ILE A 135 3.92 12.62 -2.35
CA ILE A 135 3.62 11.57 -1.36
C ILE A 135 2.11 11.39 -1.15
N GLU A 136 1.33 12.48 -1.25
CA GLU A 136 -0.13 12.42 -1.13
C GLU A 136 -0.74 11.72 -2.34
N GLU A 137 -0.33 12.12 -3.52
CA GLU A 137 -0.77 11.52 -4.79
C GLU A 137 -0.38 10.03 -4.86
N LEU A 138 0.81 9.67 -4.36
CA LEU A 138 1.22 8.26 -4.25
C LEU A 138 0.28 7.50 -3.31
N LEU A 139 -0.06 8.05 -2.14
CA LEU A 139 -0.97 7.40 -1.21
C LEU A 139 -2.38 7.24 -1.83
N GLU A 140 -2.91 8.26 -2.51
CA GLU A 140 -4.18 8.16 -3.20
C GLU A 140 -4.15 7.04 -4.26
N SER A 141 -3.05 6.91 -5.01
CA SER A 141 -2.87 5.85 -5.98
C SER A 141 -2.82 4.47 -5.32
N ILE A 142 -2.12 4.31 -4.20
CA ILE A 142 -2.09 3.09 -3.40
C ILE A 142 -3.51 2.72 -2.95
N CYS A 143 -4.22 3.66 -2.31
CA CYS A 143 -5.58 3.44 -1.82
C CYS A 143 -6.55 3.06 -2.94
N LYS A 144 -6.44 3.71 -4.10
CA LYS A 144 -7.27 3.40 -5.26
C LYS A 144 -7.06 1.96 -5.75
N ASN A 145 -5.84 1.46 -5.72
CA ASN A 145 -5.54 0.09 -6.15
C ASN A 145 -5.95 -0.94 -5.09
N ILE A 146 -5.59 -0.74 -3.82
CA ILE A 146 -5.85 -1.72 -2.75
C ILE A 146 -7.35 -1.82 -2.43
N PHE A 147 -8.07 -0.69 -2.43
CA PHE A 147 -9.49 -0.64 -2.06
C PHE A 147 -10.44 -0.60 -3.26
N MET A 148 -9.96 -0.91 -4.47
CA MET A 148 -10.79 -0.90 -5.69
C MET A 148 -11.97 -1.86 -5.62
N ASP A 149 -11.86 -2.91 -4.85
CA ASP A 149 -12.84 -3.98 -4.68
C ASP A 149 -13.83 -3.73 -3.53
N TYR A 150 -13.72 -2.58 -2.84
CA TYR A 150 -14.66 -2.23 -1.77
C TYR A 150 -16.05 -1.95 -2.32
N ILE A 151 -17.06 -2.40 -1.58
CA ILE A 151 -18.46 -2.36 -1.98
C ILE A 151 -19.17 -1.27 -1.18
N LYS A 152 -19.91 -0.39 -1.89
CA LYS A 152 -20.83 0.55 -1.25
C LYS A 152 -22.20 -0.08 -1.13
N CYS A 153 -22.75 -0.12 0.08
CA CYS A 153 -24.07 -0.64 0.35
C CYS A 153 -24.79 0.12 1.47
N LYS A 154 -26.08 -0.12 1.58
CA LYS A 154 -26.89 0.36 2.70
C LYS A 154 -27.29 -0.81 3.57
N VAL A 155 -27.11 -0.67 4.89
CA VAL A 155 -27.46 -1.69 5.88
C VAL A 155 -28.37 -1.11 6.95
N MET A 156 -29.45 -1.81 7.23
CA MET A 156 -30.40 -1.46 8.29
C MET A 156 -30.16 -2.36 9.50
N VAL A 157 -29.67 -1.77 10.59
CA VAL A 157 -29.37 -2.51 11.83
C VAL A 157 -30.43 -2.18 12.89
N PRO A 158 -31.24 -3.17 13.32
CA PRO A 158 -32.20 -2.96 14.39
C PRO A 158 -31.52 -2.50 15.70
N TYR A 159 -32.14 -1.63 16.47
CA TYR A 159 -31.59 -1.09 17.72
C TYR A 159 -31.19 -2.15 18.76
N LYS A 160 -31.82 -3.32 18.71
CA LYS A 160 -31.51 -4.46 19.59
C LYS A 160 -30.16 -5.11 19.28
N ASP A 161 -29.58 -4.85 18.09
CA ASP A 161 -28.32 -5.46 17.63
C ASP A 161 -27.15 -4.47 17.72
N GLY A 162 -26.85 -4.05 18.95
CA GLY A 162 -25.71 -3.15 19.20
C GLY A 162 -24.37 -3.74 18.83
N LYS A 163 -24.23 -5.08 18.79
CA LYS A 163 -22.98 -5.74 18.39
C LYS A 163 -22.68 -5.51 16.91
N MET A 164 -23.68 -5.64 16.05
CA MET A 164 -23.54 -5.39 14.62
C MET A 164 -23.28 -3.90 14.35
N THR A 165 -23.96 -3.00 15.08
CA THR A 165 -23.70 -1.57 15.00
C THR A 165 -22.23 -1.24 15.30
N SER A 166 -21.68 -1.75 16.41
CA SER A 166 -20.26 -1.53 16.76
C SER A 166 -19.33 -2.13 15.70
N TYR A 167 -19.64 -3.34 15.24
CA TYR A 167 -18.82 -4.00 14.20
C TYR A 167 -18.75 -3.19 12.90
N ILE A 168 -19.88 -2.64 12.43
CA ILE A 168 -19.95 -1.80 11.24
C ILE A 168 -19.09 -0.54 11.42
N ILE A 169 -19.22 0.12 12.58
CA ILE A 169 -18.48 1.36 12.88
C ILE A 169 -16.96 1.09 12.94
N ASP A 170 -16.54 -0.07 13.45
CA ASP A 170 -15.13 -0.41 13.64
C ASP A 170 -14.47 -0.95 12.36
N SER A 171 -15.23 -1.66 11.49
CA SER A 171 -14.65 -2.39 10.33
C SER A 171 -15.01 -1.83 8.96
N SER A 172 -15.89 -0.81 8.89
CA SER A 172 -16.31 -0.21 7.62
C SER A 172 -16.12 1.31 7.62
N THR A 173 -16.00 1.88 6.42
CA THR A 173 -16.08 3.33 6.26
C THR A 173 -17.56 3.73 6.27
N VAL A 174 -18.02 4.39 7.34
CA VAL A 174 -19.37 4.93 7.43
C VAL A 174 -19.44 6.25 6.66
N LEU A 175 -20.23 6.27 5.58
CA LEU A 175 -20.44 7.44 4.72
C LEU A 175 -21.57 8.32 5.25
N GLU A 176 -22.64 7.68 5.72
CA GLU A 176 -23.83 8.37 6.22
C GLU A 176 -24.54 7.51 7.27
N THR A 177 -25.18 8.13 8.25
CA THR A 177 -25.97 7.46 9.29
C THR A 177 -27.32 8.13 9.42
N GLU A 178 -28.40 7.36 9.35
CA GLU A 178 -29.78 7.82 9.53
C GLU A 178 -30.47 6.98 10.60
N TYR A 179 -31.18 7.63 11.52
CA TYR A 179 -31.96 6.95 12.56
C TYR A 179 -33.42 6.86 12.13
N THR A 180 -33.93 5.62 12.03
CA THR A 180 -35.30 5.33 11.63
C THR A 180 -36.11 4.74 12.81
N ASN A 181 -37.41 4.51 12.61
CA ASN A 181 -38.23 3.86 13.63
C ASN A 181 -37.86 2.36 13.84
N GLU A 182 -37.20 1.72 12.86
CA GLU A 182 -36.89 0.29 12.87
C GLU A 182 -35.44 0.00 13.32
N GLY A 183 -34.55 0.98 13.18
CA GLY A 183 -33.12 0.82 13.50
C GLY A 183 -32.28 1.96 12.96
N THR A 184 -30.98 1.73 12.90
CA THR A 184 -30.02 2.63 12.29
C THR A 184 -29.72 2.19 10.88
N LEU A 185 -29.93 3.09 9.92
CA LEU A 185 -29.55 2.92 8.52
C LEU A 185 -28.16 3.50 8.30
N PHE A 186 -27.23 2.67 7.89
CA PHE A 186 -25.87 3.07 7.53
C PHE A 186 -25.69 2.98 6.01
N SER A 187 -25.15 4.04 5.42
CA SER A 187 -24.51 3.98 4.09
C SER A 187 -23.03 3.74 4.32
N ILE A 188 -22.50 2.61 3.88
CA ILE A 188 -21.14 2.18 4.17
C ILE A 188 -20.36 1.80 2.91
N GLU A 189 -19.03 1.83 3.04
CA GLU A 189 -18.10 1.21 2.12
C GLU A 189 -17.31 0.16 2.90
N CYS A 190 -17.33 -1.10 2.46
CA CYS A 190 -16.76 -2.23 3.17
C CYS A 190 -16.04 -3.21 2.23
N SER A 191 -15.23 -4.10 2.81
CA SER A 191 -14.60 -5.20 2.07
C SER A 191 -15.64 -6.19 1.57
N LYS A 192 -15.28 -7.02 0.56
CA LYS A 192 -16.15 -8.11 0.09
C LYS A 192 -16.48 -9.11 1.21
N GLU A 193 -15.55 -9.35 2.11
CA GLU A 193 -15.73 -10.27 3.25
C GLU A 193 -16.75 -9.75 4.24
N ASP A 194 -16.70 -8.46 4.56
CA ASP A 194 -17.67 -7.82 5.46
C ASP A 194 -19.03 -7.66 4.78
N TYR A 195 -19.06 -7.39 3.47
CA TYR A 195 -20.31 -7.37 2.71
C TYR A 195 -21.09 -8.68 2.85
N VAL A 196 -20.40 -9.83 2.81
CA VAL A 196 -21.05 -11.14 3.04
C VAL A 196 -21.62 -11.26 4.45
N LYS A 197 -20.93 -10.73 5.47
CA LYS A 197 -21.43 -10.72 6.86
C LYS A 197 -22.66 -9.82 7.03
N TYR A 198 -22.75 -8.76 6.24
CA TYR A 198 -23.87 -7.80 6.30
C TYR A 198 -25.10 -8.22 5.49
N GLN A 199 -25.07 -9.31 4.76
CA GLN A 199 -26.13 -9.72 3.82
C GLN A 199 -27.53 -9.69 4.42
N SER A 200 -27.70 -10.09 5.70
CA SER A 200 -29.02 -10.09 6.38
C SER A 200 -29.53 -8.70 6.76
N TYR A 201 -28.70 -7.67 6.64
CA TYR A 201 -29.00 -6.27 6.99
C TYR A 201 -29.04 -5.35 5.76
N ILE A 202 -28.65 -5.85 4.57
CA ILE A 202 -28.63 -5.07 3.33
C ILE A 202 -30.05 -4.82 2.84
N ILE A 203 -30.28 -3.57 2.38
CA ILE A 203 -31.55 -3.12 1.82
C ILE A 203 -31.39 -2.57 0.41
#